data_ca3e5f8182e2f3a0ffdc32f2210566fb
#
_entry.id   ca3e5f8182e2f3a0ffdc32f2210566fb
#
_cell.length_a   1.000
_cell.length_b   1.000
_cell.length_c   1.000
_cell.angle_alpha   90.00
_cell.angle_beta   90.00
_cell.angle_gamma   90.00
#
_symmetry.space_group_name_H-M   'P 1'
#
loop_
_entity.id
_entity.type
_entity.pdbx_description
1 polymer ?
#
loop_
_entity_poly.entity_id
_entity_poly.type
_entity_poly.pdbx_seq_one_letter_code
_entity_poly.pdbx_strand_id
1 'polypeptide(L)'
;MLSVSNLSVQFGKRVLFDEVNTKFTIGNCYGIIGANGSGKSTFLKILSGQIEPTSGNVHLEPGKRMSVLSQDHYAFDEFQVLDTVMIGNKKLYEVKKEMDAIYAKPDFSEADGIKAGELGVEFEEMGGWNAESDAATLLSSLGIKEDLHYVLMSELDGKAKVRVLLAQALFGNPDVLIMDEPTNDLDFETIGWLENFLANYDNTVIVVSHDRHFLDAVCTHISDIDFGKINHFSGNYTFWYQSSQLAAKQRAQQSKKAEDKKKELEEFIRRFSANVAKSKQATSRKKMIEKLNVDEIKPSSRRYPAIIFEREREAGDQILNVEHLSKATEDEVLFNDIHFNLNRGDKVAVISKNSRAVTAFFEIINGNVNSDSGKFQWGVTTTQAYLPLDNSDFFKDEKLNLVDWLRQYAKTEEEREEVFLRGFLGKMIFSGEEALKKCNVLSGGEKVRCMISRMMMTRANVLMLDEPTNHLDLESIQAFNNSLKKFKGTVLFSTHDHEFAHTVANRIIEITPKGVIDRYTSFDEYLENDKIKELRVKLYA
;
A
#
# COMPACT_ATOMS: atom_id res chain seq x y z
N MET A 1 3.46 4.07 27.06
CA MET A 1 2.33 4.78 26.42
C MET A 1 2.86 5.95 25.60
N LEU A 2 2.37 6.12 24.37
CA LEU A 2 2.68 7.25 23.52
C LEU A 2 1.45 8.16 23.43
N SER A 3 1.61 9.47 23.62
CA SER A 3 0.50 10.42 23.55
C SER A 3 0.87 11.68 22.79
N VAL A 4 -0.13 12.25 22.14
CA VAL A 4 -0.05 13.49 21.36
C VAL A 4 -1.04 14.47 21.93
N SER A 5 -0.60 15.69 22.19
CA SER A 5 -1.42 16.75 22.78
C SER A 5 -1.35 18.04 21.96
N ASN A 6 -2.54 18.51 21.54
CA ASN A 6 -2.74 19.77 20.79
C ASN A 6 -1.82 19.93 19.58
N LEU A 7 -1.58 18.82 18.88
CA LEU A 7 -0.68 18.76 17.74
C LEU A 7 -1.27 19.50 16.55
N SER A 8 -0.57 20.51 16.05
CA SER A 8 -0.89 21.18 14.79
C SER A 8 0.35 21.21 13.89
N VAL A 9 0.12 21.00 12.60
CA VAL A 9 1.18 20.96 11.58
C VAL A 9 0.73 21.70 10.34
N GLN A 10 1.53 22.66 9.92
CA GLN A 10 1.25 23.48 8.76
C GLN A 10 2.49 23.61 7.88
N PHE A 11 2.33 23.41 6.58
CA PHE A 11 3.34 23.66 5.57
C PHE A 11 2.89 24.81 4.65
N GLY A 12 3.50 25.97 4.83
CA GLY A 12 3.09 27.18 4.13
C GLY A 12 1.62 27.54 4.43
N LYS A 13 0.74 27.50 3.44
CA LYS A 13 -0.70 27.75 3.60
C LYS A 13 -1.54 26.50 3.88
N ARG A 14 -0.94 25.32 3.80
CA ARG A 14 -1.64 24.04 3.95
C ARG A 14 -1.54 23.55 5.39
N VAL A 15 -2.67 23.48 6.07
CA VAL A 15 -2.79 22.83 7.38
C VAL A 15 -2.98 21.33 7.15
N LEU A 16 -2.08 20.50 7.71
CA LEU A 16 -2.20 19.05 7.69
C LEU A 16 -2.96 18.53 8.92
N PHE A 17 -2.60 19.03 10.10
CA PHE A 17 -3.21 18.66 11.37
C PHE A 17 -3.56 19.91 12.15
N ASP A 18 -4.67 19.88 12.86
CA ASP A 18 -5.19 20.99 13.64
C ASP A 18 -5.70 20.50 15.00
N GLU A 19 -4.97 20.86 16.07
CA GLU A 19 -5.28 20.51 17.46
C GLU A 19 -5.60 19.01 17.68
N VAL A 20 -4.75 18.12 17.14
CA VAL A 20 -4.90 16.68 17.29
C VAL A 20 -4.50 16.27 18.71
N ASN A 21 -5.40 15.54 19.37
CA ASN A 21 -5.17 14.91 20.66
C ASN A 21 -5.44 13.41 20.53
N THR A 22 -4.43 12.57 20.79
CA THR A 22 -4.56 11.12 20.62
C THR A 22 -3.62 10.36 21.57
N LYS A 23 -3.98 9.11 21.88
CA LYS A 23 -3.20 8.21 22.76
C LYS A 23 -3.11 6.83 22.14
N PHE A 24 -1.92 6.27 22.19
CA PHE A 24 -1.64 4.91 21.77
C PHE A 24 -1.29 4.09 23.01
N THR A 25 -2.06 3.04 23.24
CA THR A 25 -1.96 2.22 24.45
C THR A 25 -1.29 0.88 24.15
N ILE A 26 -0.62 0.33 25.14
CA ILE A 26 0.06 -0.97 25.06
C ILE A 26 -0.90 -2.10 24.68
N GLY A 27 -0.39 -3.12 24.01
CA GLY A 27 -1.17 -4.27 23.57
C GLY A 27 -2.12 -4.01 22.40
N ASN A 28 -1.95 -2.89 21.67
CA ASN A 28 -2.79 -2.55 20.54
C ASN A 28 -1.98 -2.24 19.29
N CYS A 29 -2.51 -2.67 18.15
CA CYS A 29 -2.03 -2.30 16.85
C CYS A 29 -2.98 -1.25 16.22
N TYR A 30 -2.44 -0.10 15.88
CA TYR A 30 -3.15 1.04 15.29
C TYR A 30 -2.82 1.17 13.82
N GLY A 31 -3.77 0.83 12.95
CA GLY A 31 -3.67 1.09 11.51
C GLY A 31 -4.01 2.54 11.19
N ILE A 32 -3.05 3.32 10.71
CA ILE A 32 -3.28 4.71 10.30
C ILE A 32 -3.69 4.74 8.84
N ILE A 33 -4.88 5.25 8.59
CA ILE A 33 -5.45 5.36 7.25
C ILE A 33 -5.84 6.80 6.94
N GLY A 34 -6.00 7.12 5.67
CA GLY A 34 -6.37 8.45 5.20
C GLY A 34 -6.04 8.61 3.72
N ALA A 35 -6.67 9.58 3.06
CA ALA A 35 -6.44 9.88 1.65
C ALA A 35 -4.95 10.17 1.37
N ASN A 36 -4.51 9.98 0.09
CA ASN A 36 -3.16 10.38 -0.29
C ASN A 36 -2.93 11.86 -0.04
N GLY A 37 -1.79 12.17 0.59
CA GLY A 37 -1.46 13.53 1.02
C GLY A 37 -2.20 14.01 2.27
N SER A 38 -2.94 13.16 2.99
CA SER A 38 -3.54 13.51 4.30
C SER A 38 -2.52 13.69 5.43
N GLY A 39 -1.26 13.28 5.20
CA GLY A 39 -0.17 13.44 6.16
C GLY A 39 0.19 12.18 6.96
N LYS A 40 -0.20 10.98 6.53
CA LYS A 40 0.10 9.71 7.22
C LYS A 40 1.59 9.58 7.58
N SER A 41 2.47 9.56 6.57
CA SER A 41 3.93 9.45 6.80
C SER A 41 4.49 10.65 7.58
N THR A 42 3.94 11.86 7.38
CA THR A 42 4.33 13.03 8.17
C THR A 42 3.98 12.84 9.64
N PHE A 43 2.82 12.28 9.94
CA PHE A 43 2.41 11.98 11.30
C PHE A 43 3.35 10.95 11.96
N LEU A 44 3.72 9.88 11.25
CA LEU A 44 4.70 8.90 11.75
C LEU A 44 6.06 9.55 12.03
N LYS A 45 6.53 10.43 11.14
CA LYS A 45 7.79 11.18 11.33
C LYS A 45 7.75 12.12 12.54
N ILE A 46 6.59 12.68 12.84
CA ILE A 46 6.41 13.53 14.04
C ILE A 46 6.37 12.66 15.30
N LEU A 47 5.67 11.52 15.28
CA LEU A 47 5.65 10.57 16.39
C LEU A 47 7.05 10.06 16.73
N SER A 48 7.89 9.84 15.71
CA SER A 48 9.28 9.37 15.86
C SER A 48 10.28 10.50 16.18
N GLY A 49 9.83 11.76 16.25
CA GLY A 49 10.71 12.90 16.51
C GLY A 49 11.60 13.33 15.34
N GLN A 50 11.37 12.80 14.13
CA GLN A 50 12.13 13.19 12.92
C GLN A 50 11.70 14.56 12.38
N ILE A 51 10.48 14.97 12.67
CA ILE A 51 9.94 16.29 12.28
C ILE A 51 9.30 16.91 13.52
N GLU A 52 9.63 18.17 13.78
CA GLU A 52 8.99 18.95 14.84
C GLU A 52 7.61 19.46 14.37
N PRO A 53 6.56 19.37 15.20
CA PRO A 53 5.26 19.94 14.90
C PRO A 53 5.31 21.48 14.96
N THR A 54 4.35 22.14 14.30
CA THR A 54 4.20 23.60 14.38
C THR A 54 3.79 24.03 15.80
N SER A 55 2.93 23.25 16.46
CA SER A 55 2.56 23.40 17.87
C SER A 55 2.11 22.06 18.45
N GLY A 56 2.06 21.98 19.78
CA GLY A 56 1.72 20.74 20.51
C GLY A 56 2.95 19.88 20.80
N ASN A 57 2.72 18.75 21.43
CA ASN A 57 3.80 17.88 21.89
C ASN A 57 3.47 16.40 21.68
N VAL A 58 4.51 15.64 21.40
CA VAL A 58 4.51 14.17 21.44
C VAL A 58 5.23 13.72 22.70
N HIS A 59 4.61 12.87 23.49
CA HIS A 59 5.18 12.37 24.75
C HIS A 59 5.24 10.85 24.74
N LEU A 60 6.46 10.32 24.80
CA LEU A 60 6.74 8.92 25.09
C LEU A 60 7.04 8.78 26.59
N GLU A 61 6.43 7.83 27.25
CA GLU A 61 6.65 7.54 28.66
C GLU A 61 8.15 7.25 28.93
N PRO A 62 8.74 7.85 29.98
CA PRO A 62 10.15 7.66 30.28
C PRO A 62 10.53 6.19 30.45
N GLY A 63 11.71 5.82 29.94
CA GLY A 63 12.22 4.44 29.98
C GLY A 63 11.64 3.52 28.90
N LYS A 64 10.72 4.00 28.07
CA LYS A 64 10.16 3.24 26.95
C LYS A 64 10.97 3.44 25.68
N ARG A 65 11.17 2.34 24.92
CA ARG A 65 11.92 2.35 23.68
C ARG A 65 10.97 2.38 22.47
N MET A 66 11.26 3.27 21.54
CA MET A 66 10.57 3.34 20.25
C MET A 66 11.50 2.83 19.14
N SER A 67 10.98 2.05 18.24
CA SER A 67 11.64 1.62 17.02
C SER A 67 10.83 2.02 15.80
N VAL A 68 11.52 2.40 14.73
CA VAL A 68 10.93 2.86 13.48
C VAL A 68 11.51 2.07 12.32
N LEU A 69 10.67 1.51 11.47
CA LEU A 69 11.10 0.86 10.25
C LEU A 69 11.72 1.89 9.29
N SER A 70 13.01 1.71 8.97
CA SER A 70 13.73 2.59 8.06
C SER A 70 13.25 2.38 6.62
N GLN A 71 13.05 3.47 5.90
CA GLN A 71 12.76 3.46 4.45
C GLN A 71 14.03 3.62 3.60
N ASP A 72 15.16 3.98 4.21
CA ASP A 72 16.45 4.11 3.52
C ASP A 72 17.16 2.76 3.52
N HIS A 73 17.10 2.09 2.39
CA HIS A 73 17.68 0.76 2.20
C HIS A 73 19.23 0.77 2.14
N TYR A 74 19.84 1.92 2.01
CA TYR A 74 21.29 2.09 1.84
C TYR A 74 21.96 2.67 3.08
N ALA A 75 21.19 3.09 4.09
CA ALA A 75 21.72 3.74 5.29
C ALA A 75 22.72 2.87 6.08
N PHE A 76 22.71 1.56 5.88
CA PHE A 76 23.52 0.59 6.62
C PHE A 76 24.45 -0.23 5.73
N ASP A 77 24.72 0.20 4.50
CA ASP A 77 25.54 -0.55 3.51
C ASP A 77 26.96 -0.87 4.00
N GLU A 78 27.50 -0.10 4.94
CA GLU A 78 28.83 -0.31 5.53
C GLU A 78 28.84 -1.31 6.70
N PHE A 79 27.67 -1.74 7.19
CA PHE A 79 27.54 -2.65 8.33
C PHE A 79 27.30 -4.09 7.87
N GLN A 80 27.70 -5.05 8.72
CA GLN A 80 27.29 -6.43 8.55
C GLN A 80 25.79 -6.59 8.82
N VAL A 81 25.18 -7.57 8.19
CA VAL A 81 23.74 -7.88 8.32
C VAL A 81 23.35 -8.08 9.79
N LEU A 82 24.09 -8.88 10.53
CA LEU A 82 23.81 -9.15 11.95
C LEU A 82 23.95 -7.88 12.81
N ASP A 83 25.03 -7.11 12.59
CA ASP A 83 25.25 -5.83 13.28
C ASP A 83 24.11 -4.85 12.99
N THR A 84 23.64 -4.79 11.73
CA THR A 84 22.52 -3.94 11.31
C THR A 84 21.26 -4.23 12.12
N VAL A 85 20.95 -5.51 12.35
CA VAL A 85 19.80 -5.89 13.19
C VAL A 85 20.01 -5.43 14.63
N MET A 86 21.18 -5.65 15.21
CA MET A 86 21.48 -5.25 16.61
C MET A 86 21.45 -3.73 16.81
N ILE A 87 21.79 -2.92 15.80
CA ILE A 87 21.68 -1.45 15.81
C ILE A 87 20.22 -1.00 16.05
N GLY A 88 19.22 -1.84 15.81
CA GLY A 88 17.82 -1.61 16.18
C GLY A 88 17.62 -1.34 17.68
N ASN A 89 18.51 -1.86 18.53
CA ASN A 89 18.65 -1.42 19.93
C ASN A 89 20.00 -0.69 20.10
N LYS A 90 19.99 0.60 19.75
CA LYS A 90 21.20 1.43 19.69
C LYS A 90 22.01 1.39 20.98
N LYS A 91 21.34 1.49 22.14
CA LYS A 91 22.02 1.47 23.45
C LYS A 91 22.74 0.14 23.69
N LEU A 92 22.09 -0.97 23.43
CA LEU A 92 22.69 -2.30 23.54
C LEU A 92 23.90 -2.46 22.62
N TYR A 93 23.79 -2.01 21.37
CA TYR A 93 24.86 -2.08 20.39
C TYR A 93 26.06 -1.21 20.79
N GLU A 94 25.82 0.01 21.28
CA GLU A 94 26.87 0.91 21.77
C GLU A 94 27.63 0.31 22.97
N VAL A 95 26.90 -0.25 23.94
CA VAL A 95 27.50 -0.93 25.11
C VAL A 95 28.36 -2.14 24.65
N LYS A 96 27.84 -2.96 23.72
CA LYS A 96 28.61 -4.08 23.14
C LYS A 96 29.90 -3.60 22.51
N LYS A 97 29.84 -2.58 21.63
CA LYS A 97 31.03 -2.05 20.95
C LYS A 97 32.03 -1.44 21.91
N GLU A 98 31.57 -0.78 22.99
CA GLU A 98 32.46 -0.23 24.01
C GLU A 98 33.15 -1.36 24.81
N MET A 99 32.43 -2.42 25.18
CA MET A 99 33.00 -3.60 25.80
C MET A 99 34.05 -4.27 24.90
N ASP A 100 33.71 -4.52 23.63
CA ASP A 100 34.61 -5.13 22.65
C ASP A 100 35.89 -4.30 22.48
N ALA A 101 35.75 -2.96 22.42
CA ALA A 101 36.90 -2.05 22.33
C ALA A 101 37.79 -2.07 23.57
N ILE A 102 37.21 -2.21 24.77
CA ILE A 102 37.98 -2.34 26.02
C ILE A 102 38.75 -3.65 26.06
N TYR A 103 38.09 -4.77 25.71
CA TYR A 103 38.74 -6.09 25.71
C TYR A 103 39.81 -6.25 24.60
N ALA A 104 39.70 -5.48 23.52
CA ALA A 104 40.69 -5.48 22.43
C ALA A 104 41.97 -4.67 22.75
N LYS A 105 42.03 -3.94 23.87
CA LYS A 105 43.19 -3.14 24.25
C LYS A 105 44.41 -4.03 24.58
N PRO A 106 45.58 -3.78 24.01
CA PRO A 106 46.81 -4.54 24.30
C PRO A 106 47.31 -4.34 25.75
N ASP A 107 46.99 -3.16 26.32
CA ASP A 107 47.43 -2.70 27.63
C ASP A 107 46.20 -2.59 28.58
N PHE A 108 45.51 -3.71 28.79
CA PHE A 108 44.32 -3.78 29.61
C PHE A 108 44.63 -3.42 31.07
N SER A 109 44.13 -2.29 31.55
CA SER A 109 44.35 -1.75 32.90
C SER A 109 43.27 -2.21 33.92
N GLU A 110 43.58 -2.02 35.23
CA GLU A 110 42.59 -2.27 36.27
C GLU A 110 41.33 -1.38 36.12
N ALA A 111 41.51 -0.14 35.66
CA ALA A 111 40.39 0.76 35.36
C ALA A 111 39.54 0.26 34.15
N ASP A 112 40.18 -0.37 33.16
CA ASP A 112 39.45 -0.99 32.04
C ASP A 112 38.65 -2.21 32.55
N GLY A 113 39.19 -2.98 33.50
CA GLY A 113 38.50 -4.11 34.13
C GLY A 113 37.24 -3.68 34.89
N ILE A 114 37.33 -2.60 35.67
CA ILE A 114 36.18 -2.03 36.39
C ILE A 114 35.11 -1.56 35.39
N LYS A 115 35.50 -0.79 34.40
CA LYS A 115 34.58 -0.27 33.36
C LYS A 115 33.93 -1.40 32.57
N ALA A 116 34.68 -2.41 32.15
CA ALA A 116 34.13 -3.58 31.46
C ALA A 116 33.14 -4.35 32.35
N GLY A 117 33.39 -4.42 33.67
CA GLY A 117 32.44 -5.00 34.61
C GLY A 117 31.12 -4.22 34.73
N GLU A 118 31.19 -2.88 34.79
CA GLU A 118 30.00 -2.03 34.83
C GLU A 118 29.17 -2.17 33.54
N LEU A 119 29.84 -2.12 32.38
CA LEU A 119 29.19 -2.31 31.09
C LEU A 119 28.60 -3.72 30.96
N GLY A 120 29.27 -4.74 31.50
CA GLY A 120 28.79 -6.13 31.53
C GLY A 120 27.48 -6.29 32.28
N VAL A 121 27.31 -5.58 33.41
CA VAL A 121 26.04 -5.55 34.15
C VAL A 121 24.94 -4.85 33.32
N GLU A 122 25.25 -3.70 32.72
CA GLU A 122 24.31 -2.99 31.87
C GLU A 122 23.90 -3.83 30.64
N PHE A 123 24.85 -4.53 30.04
CA PHE A 123 24.63 -5.41 28.90
C PHE A 123 23.74 -6.60 29.27
N GLU A 124 23.94 -7.20 30.45
CA GLU A 124 23.10 -8.28 30.98
C GLU A 124 21.66 -7.81 31.25
N GLU A 125 21.48 -6.64 31.87
CA GLU A 125 20.15 -6.05 32.13
C GLU A 125 19.35 -5.82 30.82
N MET A 126 20.03 -5.55 29.69
CA MET A 126 19.42 -5.41 28.38
C MET A 126 19.26 -6.74 27.62
N GLY A 127 19.59 -7.88 28.24
CA GLY A 127 19.57 -9.19 27.58
C GLY A 127 20.66 -9.37 26.51
N GLY A 128 21.76 -8.60 26.62
CA GLY A 128 22.79 -8.49 25.60
C GLY A 128 23.50 -9.79 25.23
N TRP A 129 23.64 -10.71 26.19
CA TRP A 129 24.31 -12.02 25.93
C TRP A 129 23.56 -12.90 24.92
N ASN A 130 22.27 -12.70 24.74
CA ASN A 130 21.45 -13.41 23.75
C ASN A 130 21.26 -12.60 22.45
N ALA A 131 21.72 -11.35 22.39
CA ALA A 131 21.43 -10.40 21.32
C ALA A 131 21.79 -10.91 19.91
N GLU A 132 22.95 -11.55 19.76
CA GLU A 132 23.38 -12.12 18.47
C GLU A 132 22.49 -13.31 18.05
N SER A 133 22.15 -14.19 19.02
CA SER A 133 21.28 -15.32 18.76
C SER A 133 19.85 -14.88 18.41
N ASP A 134 19.33 -13.86 19.11
CA ASP A 134 18.01 -13.31 18.85
C ASP A 134 17.96 -12.62 17.48
N ALA A 135 19.00 -11.85 17.11
CA ALA A 135 19.14 -11.24 15.80
C ALA A 135 19.23 -12.29 14.69
N ALA A 136 20.02 -13.35 14.87
CA ALA A 136 20.15 -14.46 13.92
C ALA A 136 18.80 -15.20 13.75
N THR A 137 18.07 -15.39 14.84
CA THR A 137 16.74 -16.02 14.82
C THR A 137 15.72 -15.19 14.04
N LEU A 138 15.71 -13.86 14.23
CA LEU A 138 14.85 -12.95 13.45
C LEU A 138 15.20 -12.98 11.96
N LEU A 139 16.50 -12.91 11.62
CA LEU A 139 16.97 -12.98 10.23
C LEU A 139 16.54 -14.29 9.56
N SER A 140 16.77 -15.42 10.23
CA SER A 140 16.37 -16.73 9.70
C SER A 140 14.86 -16.85 9.53
N SER A 141 14.07 -16.30 10.45
CA SER A 141 12.60 -16.27 10.39
C SER A 141 12.09 -15.43 9.22
N LEU A 142 12.84 -14.41 8.81
CA LEU A 142 12.56 -13.57 7.65
C LEU A 142 13.21 -14.11 6.36
N GLY A 143 13.72 -15.34 6.38
CA GLY A 143 14.26 -16.03 5.20
C GLY A 143 15.66 -15.56 4.77
N ILE A 144 16.41 -14.87 5.64
CA ILE A 144 17.83 -14.56 5.42
C ILE A 144 18.65 -15.75 5.90
N LYS A 145 19.40 -16.38 5.00
CA LYS A 145 20.21 -17.57 5.29
C LYS A 145 21.38 -17.22 6.21
N GLU A 146 21.84 -18.19 7.01
CA GLU A 146 22.92 -17.99 7.98
C GLU A 146 24.25 -17.55 7.36
N ASP A 147 24.54 -18.01 6.13
CA ASP A 147 25.73 -17.60 5.37
C ASP A 147 25.75 -16.10 5.02
N LEU A 148 24.57 -15.46 5.00
CA LEU A 148 24.43 -14.03 4.74
C LEU A 148 24.46 -13.17 6.02
N HIS A 149 24.49 -13.73 7.22
CA HIS A 149 24.44 -12.95 8.46
C HIS A 149 25.70 -12.10 8.69
N TYR A 150 26.83 -12.51 8.16
CA TYR A 150 28.14 -11.86 8.37
C TYR A 150 28.66 -11.11 7.15
N VAL A 151 27.92 -11.07 6.04
CA VAL A 151 28.26 -10.24 4.88
C VAL A 151 27.86 -8.79 5.09
N LEU A 152 28.36 -7.88 4.27
CA LEU A 152 27.95 -6.47 4.32
C LEU A 152 26.55 -6.30 3.74
N MET A 153 25.81 -5.34 4.26
CA MET A 153 24.49 -4.97 3.71
C MET A 153 24.57 -4.58 2.24
N SER A 154 25.68 -3.96 1.79
CA SER A 154 25.91 -3.61 0.38
C SER A 154 25.90 -4.80 -0.57
N GLU A 155 26.20 -6.02 -0.09
CA GLU A 155 26.23 -7.25 -0.88
C GLU A 155 24.86 -7.89 -1.07
N LEU A 156 23.85 -7.45 -0.30
CA LEU A 156 22.48 -7.95 -0.38
C LEU A 156 21.70 -7.29 -1.52
N ASP A 157 20.79 -8.04 -2.11
CA ASP A 157 19.77 -7.47 -3.00
C ASP A 157 18.74 -6.58 -2.24
N GLY A 158 18.00 -5.75 -2.98
CA GLY A 158 17.07 -4.80 -2.38
C GLY A 158 16.00 -5.47 -1.50
N LYS A 159 15.50 -6.65 -1.86
CA LYS A 159 14.47 -7.36 -1.09
C LYS A 159 15.05 -7.95 0.21
N ALA A 160 16.26 -8.48 0.16
CA ALA A 160 16.95 -8.96 1.35
C ALA A 160 17.24 -7.79 2.32
N LYS A 161 17.66 -6.62 1.81
CA LYS A 161 17.84 -5.41 2.62
C LYS A 161 16.58 -5.01 3.37
N VAL A 162 15.41 -5.01 2.71
CA VAL A 162 14.12 -4.69 3.35
C VAL A 162 13.83 -5.65 4.51
N ARG A 163 14.05 -6.96 4.33
CA ARG A 163 13.85 -7.96 5.39
C ARG A 163 14.80 -7.75 6.56
N VAL A 164 16.06 -7.37 6.31
CA VAL A 164 17.03 -7.05 7.38
C VAL A 164 16.62 -5.81 8.15
N LEU A 165 16.15 -4.75 7.46
CA LEU A 165 15.63 -3.55 8.13
C LEU A 165 14.35 -3.81 8.93
N LEU A 166 13.54 -4.73 8.46
CA LEU A 166 12.39 -5.21 9.25
C LEU A 166 12.85 -5.93 10.51
N ALA A 167 13.83 -6.86 10.40
CA ALA A 167 14.44 -7.50 11.58
C ALA A 167 15.02 -6.46 12.55
N GLN A 168 15.73 -5.44 12.03
CA GLN A 168 16.25 -4.32 12.83
C GLN A 168 15.16 -3.60 13.62
N ALA A 169 14.03 -3.29 12.96
CA ALA A 169 12.92 -2.59 13.61
C ALA A 169 12.27 -3.42 14.73
N LEU A 170 12.18 -4.74 14.54
CA LEU A 170 11.58 -5.69 15.49
C LEU A 170 12.54 -6.08 16.64
N PHE A 171 13.84 -5.88 16.46
CA PHE A 171 14.88 -6.37 17.37
C PHE A 171 14.74 -5.81 18.79
N GLY A 172 14.85 -6.69 19.77
CA GLY A 172 14.82 -6.35 21.20
C GLY A 172 13.42 -5.92 21.68
N ASN A 173 12.35 -6.28 21.00
CA ASN A 173 10.95 -6.09 21.41
C ASN A 173 10.62 -4.64 21.86
N PRO A 174 10.67 -3.63 20.99
CA PRO A 174 10.43 -2.23 21.35
C PRO A 174 9.03 -2.01 21.95
N ASP A 175 8.92 -1.08 22.92
CA ASP A 175 7.63 -0.73 23.54
C ASP A 175 6.66 -0.03 22.57
N VAL A 176 7.20 0.68 21.58
CA VAL A 176 6.45 1.29 20.49
C VAL A 176 7.15 1.00 19.16
N LEU A 177 6.45 0.35 18.27
CA LEU A 177 6.91 0.02 16.93
C LEU A 177 6.15 0.86 15.91
N ILE A 178 6.87 1.63 15.08
CA ILE A 178 6.30 2.46 14.01
C ILE A 178 6.74 1.92 12.66
N MET A 179 5.78 1.63 11.78
CA MET A 179 6.04 1.09 10.45
C MET A 179 5.24 1.87 9.39
N ASP A 180 5.93 2.30 8.34
CA ASP A 180 5.31 2.93 7.16
C ASP A 180 5.46 1.99 5.96
N GLU A 181 4.33 1.44 5.49
CA GLU A 181 4.22 0.50 4.38
C GLU A 181 5.13 -0.76 4.53
N PRO A 182 5.05 -1.52 5.64
CA PRO A 182 5.96 -2.63 5.92
C PRO A 182 5.79 -3.83 4.97
N THR A 183 4.70 -3.91 4.25
CA THR A 183 4.40 -5.01 3.31
C THR A 183 4.98 -4.80 1.92
N ASN A 184 5.45 -3.58 1.60
CA ASN A 184 6.05 -3.28 0.31
C ASN A 184 7.33 -4.11 0.11
N ASP A 185 7.52 -4.61 -1.10
CA ASP A 185 8.69 -5.41 -1.51
C ASP A 185 8.87 -6.76 -0.77
N LEU A 186 7.90 -7.18 0.06
CA LEU A 186 7.87 -8.48 0.70
C LEU A 186 7.07 -9.50 -0.12
N ASP A 187 7.47 -10.76 -0.06
CA ASP A 187 6.67 -11.88 -0.60
C ASP A 187 5.58 -12.31 0.39
N PHE A 188 4.59 -13.06 -0.10
CA PHE A 188 3.45 -13.51 0.70
C PHE A 188 3.84 -14.34 1.93
N GLU A 189 4.94 -15.13 1.86
CA GLU A 189 5.41 -15.94 2.98
C GLU A 189 5.93 -15.03 4.10
N THR A 190 6.70 -14.00 3.75
CA THR A 190 7.23 -13.00 4.68
C THR A 190 6.11 -12.12 5.27
N ILE A 191 5.12 -11.71 4.45
CA ILE A 191 3.95 -10.97 4.93
C ILE A 191 3.16 -11.80 5.95
N GLY A 192 2.85 -13.07 5.63
CA GLY A 192 2.15 -13.96 6.55
C GLY A 192 2.91 -14.19 7.87
N TRP A 193 4.24 -14.28 7.82
CA TRP A 193 5.06 -14.34 9.02
C TRP A 193 4.93 -13.04 9.85
N LEU A 194 5.00 -11.87 9.19
CA LEU A 194 4.88 -10.57 9.86
C LEU A 194 3.51 -10.39 10.50
N GLU A 195 2.44 -10.80 9.82
CA GLU A 195 1.07 -10.78 10.35
C GLU A 195 0.97 -11.59 11.64
N ASN A 196 1.47 -12.84 11.61
CA ASN A 196 1.48 -13.70 12.79
C ASN A 196 2.33 -13.13 13.93
N PHE A 197 3.48 -12.54 13.62
CA PHE A 197 4.35 -11.90 14.61
C PHE A 197 3.64 -10.72 15.28
N LEU A 198 3.04 -9.82 14.49
CA LEU A 198 2.38 -8.61 15.00
C LEU A 198 1.04 -8.91 15.71
N ALA A 199 0.31 -9.94 15.28
CA ALA A 199 -0.92 -10.37 15.95
C ALA A 199 -0.66 -10.86 17.40
N ASN A 200 0.56 -11.34 17.66
CA ASN A 200 1.01 -11.80 19.00
C ASN A 200 1.93 -10.78 19.71
N TYR A 201 1.99 -9.55 19.23
CA TYR A 201 2.88 -8.53 19.78
C TYR A 201 2.24 -7.82 20.97
N ASP A 202 2.85 -7.94 22.14
CA ASP A 202 2.29 -7.44 23.40
C ASP A 202 2.40 -5.92 23.58
N ASN A 203 3.23 -5.24 22.79
CA ASN A 203 3.48 -3.81 22.90
C ASN A 203 2.62 -2.99 21.91
N THR A 204 2.92 -1.70 21.78
CA THR A 204 2.17 -0.80 20.90
C THR A 204 2.73 -0.86 19.47
N VAL A 205 1.88 -1.10 18.49
CA VAL A 205 2.23 -1.02 17.07
C VAL A 205 1.45 0.11 16.41
N ILE A 206 2.13 0.93 15.62
CA ILE A 206 1.52 1.98 14.78
C ILE A 206 1.97 1.74 13.35
N VAL A 207 1.03 1.43 12.48
CA VAL A 207 1.32 1.04 11.09
C VAL A 207 0.51 1.84 10.09
N VAL A 208 1.16 2.27 9.02
CA VAL A 208 0.52 2.72 7.78
C VAL A 208 0.67 1.59 6.78
N SER A 209 -0.41 1.16 6.16
CA SER A 209 -0.38 0.21 5.04
C SER A 209 -1.53 0.45 4.07
N HIS A 210 -1.29 0.15 2.82
CA HIS A 210 -2.31 0.07 1.78
C HIS A 210 -2.80 -1.36 1.53
N ASP A 211 -2.23 -2.35 2.24
CA ASP A 211 -2.70 -3.73 2.24
C ASP A 211 -3.84 -3.92 3.25
N ARG A 212 -5.05 -4.17 2.73
CA ARG A 212 -6.26 -4.34 3.54
C ARG A 212 -6.25 -5.64 4.33
N HIS A 213 -5.73 -6.72 3.73
CA HIS A 213 -5.61 -8.01 4.41
C HIS A 213 -4.71 -7.89 5.63
N PHE A 214 -3.54 -7.28 5.44
CA PHE A 214 -2.60 -6.99 6.51
C PHE A 214 -3.23 -6.15 7.64
N LEU A 215 -3.93 -5.04 7.28
CA LEU A 215 -4.63 -4.23 8.28
C LEU A 215 -5.73 -5.00 9.03
N ASP A 216 -6.43 -5.91 8.35
CA ASP A 216 -7.46 -6.75 8.97
C ASP A 216 -6.86 -7.83 9.88
N ALA A 217 -5.71 -8.37 9.52
CA ALA A 217 -5.02 -9.40 10.29
C ALA A 217 -4.37 -8.86 11.58
N VAL A 218 -3.78 -7.65 11.53
CA VAL A 218 -2.94 -7.16 12.64
C VAL A 218 -3.58 -6.05 13.48
N CYS A 219 -4.48 -5.22 12.90
CA CYS A 219 -4.97 -4.03 13.59
C CYS A 219 -6.11 -4.32 14.54
N THR A 220 -5.98 -3.84 15.78
CA THR A 220 -7.03 -3.79 16.78
C THR A 220 -7.83 -2.49 16.73
N HIS A 221 -7.21 -1.44 16.20
CA HIS A 221 -7.78 -0.11 16.06
C HIS A 221 -7.41 0.51 14.72
N ILE A 222 -8.33 1.27 14.15
CA ILE A 222 -8.09 2.11 12.97
C ILE A 222 -8.10 3.58 13.36
N SER A 223 -7.03 4.27 13.00
CA SER A 223 -6.84 5.71 13.21
C SER A 223 -7.04 6.43 11.89
N ASP A 224 -8.21 7.01 11.70
CA ASP A 224 -8.62 7.67 10.46
C ASP A 224 -8.22 9.13 10.45
N ILE A 225 -7.36 9.52 9.49
CA ILE A 225 -6.98 10.92 9.24
C ILE A 225 -7.93 11.51 8.21
N ASP A 226 -8.83 12.37 8.66
CA ASP A 226 -9.75 13.11 7.78
C ASP A 226 -9.90 14.56 8.28
N PHE A 227 -9.89 15.53 7.35
CA PHE A 227 -9.98 16.98 7.64
C PHE A 227 -9.00 17.50 8.70
N GLY A 228 -7.77 16.96 8.73
CA GLY A 228 -6.74 17.38 9.68
C GLY A 228 -6.97 16.93 11.13
N LYS A 229 -7.93 16.06 11.36
CA LYS A 229 -8.20 15.40 12.64
C LYS A 229 -7.87 13.92 12.54
N ILE A 230 -7.61 13.29 13.69
CA ILE A 230 -7.38 11.86 13.80
C ILE A 230 -8.44 11.27 14.72
N ASN A 231 -9.21 10.33 14.21
CA ASN A 231 -10.24 9.64 14.97
C ASN A 231 -9.90 8.16 15.10
N HIS A 232 -9.89 7.63 16.32
CA HIS A 232 -9.70 6.21 16.59
C HIS A 232 -11.03 5.46 16.57
N PHE A 233 -11.00 4.30 15.92
CA PHE A 233 -12.11 3.34 15.88
C PHE A 233 -11.57 1.99 16.36
N SER A 234 -12.26 1.37 17.31
CA SER A 234 -11.97 0.00 17.71
C SER A 234 -12.44 -0.97 16.63
N GLY A 235 -11.61 -1.96 16.33
CA GLY A 235 -11.84 -2.95 15.30
C GLY A 235 -10.84 -2.81 14.14
N ASN A 236 -10.91 -3.76 13.22
CA ASN A 236 -10.04 -3.83 12.05
C ASN A 236 -10.52 -2.95 10.89
N TYR A 237 -9.81 -2.99 9.76
CA TYR A 237 -10.12 -2.15 8.60
C TYR A 237 -11.51 -2.46 8.00
N THR A 238 -11.86 -3.72 7.85
CA THR A 238 -13.17 -4.13 7.30
C THR A 238 -14.33 -3.62 8.16
N PHE A 239 -14.23 -3.72 9.49
CA PHE A 239 -15.24 -3.19 10.40
C PHE A 239 -15.36 -1.67 10.30
N TRP A 240 -14.22 -0.96 10.28
CA TRP A 240 -14.19 0.49 10.08
C TRP A 240 -14.83 0.88 8.74
N TYR A 241 -14.45 0.18 7.65
CA TYR A 241 -14.96 0.47 6.31
C TYR A 241 -16.50 0.32 6.23
N GLN A 242 -17.03 -0.79 6.72
CA GLN A 242 -18.48 -1.03 6.74
C GLN A 242 -19.21 0.03 7.57
N SER A 243 -18.69 0.36 8.75
CA SER A 243 -19.25 1.38 9.64
C SER A 243 -19.21 2.77 9.00
N SER A 244 -18.10 3.14 8.34
CA SER A 244 -17.96 4.42 7.65
C SER A 244 -18.91 4.56 6.46
N GLN A 245 -19.08 3.49 5.66
CA GLN A 245 -20.05 3.45 4.55
C GLN A 245 -21.50 3.60 5.04
N LEU A 246 -21.86 2.91 6.12
CA LEU A 246 -23.18 3.03 6.73
C LEU A 246 -23.43 4.45 7.24
N ALA A 247 -22.46 5.03 7.94
CA ALA A 247 -22.55 6.40 8.44
C ALA A 247 -22.67 7.43 7.29
N ALA A 248 -21.90 7.25 6.22
CA ALA A 248 -21.98 8.09 5.02
C ALA A 248 -23.35 8.01 4.35
N LYS A 249 -23.90 6.81 4.22
CA LYS A 249 -25.25 6.59 3.67
C LYS A 249 -26.34 7.24 4.52
N GLN A 250 -26.25 7.09 5.84
CA GLN A 250 -27.20 7.70 6.78
C GLN A 250 -27.14 9.24 6.71
N ARG A 251 -25.91 9.82 6.69
CA ARG A 251 -25.71 11.26 6.54
C ARG A 251 -26.29 11.78 5.22
N ALA A 252 -26.03 11.09 4.10
CA ALA A 252 -26.57 11.46 2.79
C ALA A 252 -28.10 11.46 2.77
N GLN A 253 -28.73 10.46 3.42
CA GLN A 253 -30.22 10.42 3.57
C GLN A 253 -30.73 11.54 4.43
N GLN A 254 -30.05 11.87 5.54
CA GLN A 254 -30.45 12.98 6.41
C GLN A 254 -30.32 14.33 5.70
N SER A 255 -29.22 14.54 4.98
CA SER A 255 -28.98 15.74 4.17
C SER A 255 -30.06 15.92 3.12
N LYS A 256 -30.38 14.86 2.36
CA LYS A 256 -31.46 14.91 1.36
C LYS A 256 -32.82 15.27 1.99
N LYS A 257 -33.14 14.66 3.13
CA LYS A 257 -34.39 15.01 3.86
C LYS A 257 -34.39 16.47 4.34
N ALA A 258 -33.24 16.97 4.81
CA ALA A 258 -33.11 18.37 5.23
C ALA A 258 -33.23 19.34 4.05
N GLU A 259 -32.62 19.02 2.90
CA GLU A 259 -32.79 19.80 1.65
C GLU A 259 -34.22 19.81 1.14
N ASP A 260 -34.89 18.66 1.08
CA ASP A 260 -36.27 18.55 0.65
C ASP A 260 -37.18 19.37 1.57
N LYS A 261 -36.93 19.30 2.89
CA LYS A 261 -37.66 20.11 3.88
C LYS A 261 -37.39 21.61 3.72
N LYS A 262 -36.15 21.99 3.46
CA LYS A 262 -35.77 23.38 3.18
C LYS A 262 -36.49 23.90 1.93
N LYS A 263 -36.49 23.15 0.83
CA LYS A 263 -37.21 23.50 -0.41
C LYS A 263 -38.72 23.69 -0.17
N GLU A 264 -39.36 22.76 0.57
CA GLU A 264 -40.77 22.86 0.94
C GLU A 264 -41.07 24.16 1.72
N LEU A 265 -40.21 24.50 2.69
CA LEU A 265 -40.37 25.72 3.50
C LEU A 265 -40.09 26.98 2.66
N GLU A 266 -39.10 26.99 1.79
CA GLU A 266 -38.81 28.09 0.87
C GLU A 266 -39.95 28.34 -0.13
N GLU A 267 -40.54 27.27 -0.70
CA GLU A 267 -41.69 27.39 -1.57
C GLU A 267 -42.89 27.98 -0.85
N PHE A 268 -43.12 27.55 0.39
CA PHE A 268 -44.22 28.12 1.19
C PHE A 268 -43.99 29.61 1.47
N ILE A 269 -42.78 29.99 1.87
CA ILE A 269 -42.42 31.40 2.11
C ILE A 269 -42.63 32.21 0.82
N ARG A 270 -42.19 31.72 -0.33
CA ARG A 270 -42.33 32.38 -1.64
C ARG A 270 -43.79 32.59 -2.00
N ARG A 271 -44.68 31.60 -1.75
CA ARG A 271 -46.14 31.67 -2.07
C ARG A 271 -46.88 32.63 -1.15
N PHE A 272 -46.46 32.77 0.11
CA PHE A 272 -47.25 33.45 1.12
C PHE A 272 -46.57 34.65 1.78
N SER A 273 -45.38 35.06 1.35
CA SER A 273 -44.64 36.21 1.86
C SER A 273 -45.37 37.54 1.73
N ALA A 274 -46.17 37.72 0.66
CA ALA A 274 -46.96 38.93 0.41
C ALA A 274 -48.33 38.91 1.05
N ASN A 275 -48.74 37.82 1.72
CA ASN A 275 -50.08 37.70 2.32
C ASN A 275 -50.03 38.07 3.81
N VAL A 276 -50.65 39.22 4.17
CA VAL A 276 -50.65 39.77 5.53
C VAL A 276 -51.19 38.77 6.58
N ALA A 277 -52.20 37.98 6.26
CA ALA A 277 -52.80 37.00 7.17
C ALA A 277 -51.85 35.82 7.45
N LYS A 278 -50.94 35.47 6.53
CA LYS A 278 -49.99 34.37 6.63
C LYS A 278 -48.56 34.79 6.93
N SER A 279 -48.28 36.10 7.06
CA SER A 279 -46.96 36.67 7.33
C SER A 279 -46.32 36.09 8.60
N LYS A 280 -47.09 35.92 9.69
CA LYS A 280 -46.56 35.28 10.92
C LYS A 280 -46.14 33.83 10.69
N GLN A 281 -46.83 33.08 9.84
CA GLN A 281 -46.49 31.70 9.49
C GLN A 281 -45.24 31.66 8.60
N ALA A 282 -45.10 32.59 7.66
CA ALA A 282 -43.90 32.72 6.82
C ALA A 282 -42.64 33.06 7.68
N THR A 283 -42.77 33.96 8.64
CA THR A 283 -41.72 34.31 9.59
C THR A 283 -41.32 33.12 10.48
N SER A 284 -42.33 32.37 10.99
CA SER A 284 -42.05 31.16 11.76
C SER A 284 -41.27 30.11 10.96
N ARG A 285 -41.64 29.89 9.67
CA ARG A 285 -40.95 28.96 8.78
C ARG A 285 -39.55 29.43 8.38
N LYS A 286 -39.35 30.77 8.25
CA LYS A 286 -38.00 31.31 8.06
C LYS A 286 -37.08 30.98 9.24
N LYS A 287 -37.59 31.12 10.48
CA LYS A 287 -36.86 30.69 11.69
C LYS A 287 -36.66 29.17 11.74
N MET A 288 -37.55 28.36 11.15
CA MET A 288 -37.34 26.92 11.02
C MET A 288 -36.20 26.58 10.03
N ILE A 289 -36.10 27.33 8.92
CA ILE A 289 -34.98 27.19 7.99
C ILE A 289 -33.64 27.56 8.67
N GLU A 290 -33.61 28.66 9.44
CA GLU A 290 -32.45 29.08 10.21
C GLU A 290 -32.04 28.06 11.29
N LYS A 291 -32.98 27.30 11.82
CA LYS A 291 -32.77 26.20 12.78
C LYS A 291 -32.52 24.84 12.12
N LEU A 292 -32.91 24.66 10.87
CA LEU A 292 -32.47 23.54 10.07
C LEU A 292 -30.96 23.80 9.81
N ASN A 293 -30.15 23.35 10.78
CA ASN A 293 -28.71 23.16 10.50
C ASN A 293 -28.64 22.19 9.33
N VAL A 294 -28.70 22.74 8.12
CA VAL A 294 -28.01 22.15 6.99
C VAL A 294 -26.55 22.40 7.35
N ASP A 295 -26.03 21.63 8.32
CA ASP A 295 -24.61 21.52 8.48
C ASP A 295 -24.11 21.26 7.07
N GLU A 296 -23.29 22.15 6.55
CA GLU A 296 -22.53 21.87 5.33
C GLU A 296 -21.75 20.60 5.65
N ILE A 297 -22.35 19.45 5.26
CA ILE A 297 -21.71 18.17 5.40
C ILE A 297 -20.50 18.30 4.51
N LYS A 298 -19.34 18.61 5.14
CA LYS A 298 -18.07 18.60 4.43
C LYS A 298 -17.97 17.19 3.86
N PRO A 299 -18.02 17.02 2.52
CA PRO A 299 -17.86 15.70 1.93
C PRO A 299 -16.51 15.17 2.40
N SER A 300 -16.44 13.88 2.80
CA SER A 300 -15.17 13.28 3.20
C SER A 300 -14.08 13.69 2.22
N SER A 301 -12.86 13.93 2.70
CA SER A 301 -11.70 14.21 1.85
C SER A 301 -11.36 13.01 0.95
N ARG A 302 -11.92 11.85 1.25
CA ARG A 302 -11.77 10.61 0.47
C ARG A 302 -12.55 10.68 -0.82
N ARG A 303 -11.84 10.50 -1.91
CA ARG A 303 -12.43 10.46 -3.25
C ARG A 303 -12.13 9.10 -3.86
N TYR A 304 -13.16 8.45 -4.37
CA TYR A 304 -13.03 7.18 -5.09
C TYR A 304 -13.00 7.44 -6.60
N PRO A 305 -12.01 6.95 -7.34
CA PRO A 305 -12.05 7.03 -8.79
C PRO A 305 -13.20 6.19 -9.36
N ALA A 306 -13.80 6.64 -10.42
CA ALA A 306 -14.86 5.92 -11.12
C ALA A 306 -14.25 5.03 -12.22
N ILE A 307 -13.68 3.90 -11.83
CA ILE A 307 -13.06 2.94 -12.75
C ILE A 307 -14.14 2.00 -13.30
N ILE A 308 -14.30 1.99 -14.62
CA ILE A 308 -15.24 1.13 -15.33
C ILE A 308 -14.58 0.62 -16.59
N PHE A 309 -14.23 -0.66 -16.64
CA PHE A 309 -13.72 -1.30 -17.84
C PHE A 309 -14.88 -1.83 -18.68
N GLU A 310 -14.97 -1.34 -19.91
CA GLU A 310 -15.87 -1.82 -20.92
C GLU A 310 -15.04 -2.47 -22.04
N ARG A 311 -15.61 -3.43 -22.73
CA ARG A 311 -15.00 -4.08 -23.90
C ARG A 311 -15.74 -3.67 -25.17
N GLU A 312 -15.01 -3.39 -26.23
CA GLU A 312 -15.59 -3.02 -27.51
C GLU A 312 -16.25 -4.22 -28.20
N ARG A 313 -15.66 -5.42 -28.02
CA ARG A 313 -16.16 -6.68 -28.57
C ARG A 313 -15.91 -7.83 -27.61
N GLU A 314 -16.66 -8.92 -27.77
CA GLU A 314 -16.37 -10.17 -27.08
C GLU A 314 -15.16 -10.87 -27.70
N ALA A 315 -14.36 -11.49 -26.88
CA ALA A 315 -13.30 -12.38 -27.33
C ALA A 315 -13.88 -13.80 -27.63
N GLY A 316 -13.21 -14.55 -28.49
CA GLY A 316 -13.46 -15.96 -28.67
C GLY A 316 -13.05 -16.77 -27.42
N ASP A 317 -13.21 -18.09 -27.48
CA ASP A 317 -12.95 -18.95 -26.32
C ASP A 317 -11.45 -19.08 -26.03
N GLN A 318 -10.61 -19.12 -27.06
CA GLN A 318 -9.15 -19.16 -26.89
C GLN A 318 -8.60 -17.74 -26.82
N ILE A 319 -8.01 -17.38 -25.72
CA ILE A 319 -7.45 -16.05 -25.46
C ILE A 319 -5.96 -16.00 -25.73
N LEU A 320 -5.20 -16.89 -25.11
CA LEU A 320 -3.74 -16.96 -25.24
C LEU A 320 -3.32 -18.42 -25.16
N ASN A 321 -2.46 -18.83 -26.07
CA ASN A 321 -1.75 -20.10 -26.03
C ASN A 321 -0.27 -19.83 -25.79
N VAL A 322 0.33 -20.43 -24.77
CA VAL A 322 1.76 -20.38 -24.44
C VAL A 322 2.32 -21.80 -24.55
N GLU A 323 3.36 -21.96 -25.37
CA GLU A 323 3.98 -23.25 -25.66
C GLU A 323 5.49 -23.20 -25.40
N HIS A 324 5.93 -23.97 -24.41
CA HIS A 324 7.35 -24.20 -24.08
C HIS A 324 8.19 -22.93 -23.95
N LEU A 325 7.60 -21.86 -23.38
CA LEU A 325 8.25 -20.57 -23.26
C LEU A 325 9.33 -20.58 -22.19
N SER A 326 10.52 -20.06 -22.51
CA SER A 326 11.65 -19.99 -21.58
C SER A 326 12.31 -18.62 -21.66
N LYS A 327 12.83 -18.14 -20.53
CA LYS A 327 13.61 -16.91 -20.41
C LYS A 327 14.63 -16.99 -19.31
N ALA A 328 15.85 -16.58 -19.62
CA ALA A 328 16.95 -16.40 -18.68
C ALA A 328 17.54 -14.99 -18.81
N THR A 329 18.19 -14.53 -17.78
CA THR A 329 19.12 -13.39 -17.79
C THR A 329 20.55 -13.92 -17.74
N GLU A 330 21.54 -13.03 -17.78
CA GLU A 330 22.96 -13.43 -17.64
C GLU A 330 23.24 -14.13 -16.31
N ASP A 331 22.49 -13.78 -15.26
CA ASP A 331 22.75 -14.24 -13.89
C ASP A 331 21.83 -15.39 -13.44
N GLU A 332 20.62 -15.50 -14.02
CA GLU A 332 19.61 -16.46 -13.51
C GLU A 332 18.63 -16.93 -14.58
N VAL A 333 18.08 -18.13 -14.38
CA VAL A 333 16.92 -18.64 -15.14
C VAL A 333 15.66 -18.09 -14.53
N LEU A 334 14.94 -17.23 -15.26
CA LEU A 334 13.67 -16.65 -14.80
C LEU A 334 12.55 -17.71 -14.83
N PHE A 335 12.45 -18.42 -15.94
CA PHE A 335 11.54 -19.57 -16.12
C PHE A 335 11.97 -20.44 -17.30
N ASN A 336 11.60 -21.70 -17.22
CA ASN A 336 11.92 -22.67 -18.25
C ASN A 336 10.69 -23.54 -18.54
N ASP A 337 10.42 -23.77 -19.82
CA ASP A 337 9.40 -24.71 -20.32
C ASP A 337 7.99 -24.46 -19.76
N ILE A 338 7.56 -23.19 -19.68
CA ILE A 338 6.20 -22.88 -19.26
C ILE A 338 5.21 -23.06 -20.40
N HIS A 339 4.08 -23.72 -20.11
CA HIS A 339 3.02 -23.96 -21.09
C HIS A 339 1.66 -23.94 -20.42
N PHE A 340 0.73 -23.19 -20.98
CA PHE A 340 -0.67 -23.10 -20.55
C PHE A 340 -1.53 -22.39 -21.60
N ASN A 341 -2.85 -22.59 -21.49
CA ASN A 341 -3.83 -21.90 -22.33
C ASN A 341 -4.73 -21.03 -21.46
N LEU A 342 -5.08 -19.83 -21.93
CA LEU A 342 -6.07 -18.98 -21.31
C LEU A 342 -7.38 -19.00 -22.08
N ASN A 343 -8.47 -19.07 -21.36
CA ASN A 343 -9.83 -19.09 -21.87
C ASN A 343 -10.57 -17.79 -21.56
N ARG A 344 -11.67 -17.58 -22.26
CA ARG A 344 -12.53 -16.43 -22.06
C ARG A 344 -13.07 -16.40 -20.61
N GLY A 345 -12.91 -15.25 -19.97
CA GLY A 345 -13.39 -15.01 -18.60
C GLY A 345 -12.45 -15.48 -17.51
N ASP A 346 -11.29 -16.04 -17.85
CA ASP A 346 -10.23 -16.31 -16.88
C ASP A 346 -9.76 -15.00 -16.23
N LYS A 347 -9.69 -15.00 -14.91
CA LYS A 347 -9.08 -13.95 -14.11
C LYS A 347 -7.91 -14.58 -13.37
N VAL A 348 -6.73 -14.39 -13.93
CA VAL A 348 -5.53 -15.14 -13.56
C VAL A 348 -4.62 -14.26 -12.72
N ALA A 349 -4.35 -14.69 -11.49
CA ALA A 349 -3.21 -14.15 -10.73
C ALA A 349 -1.94 -14.91 -11.18
N VAL A 350 -0.99 -14.16 -11.75
CA VAL A 350 0.32 -14.66 -12.13
C VAL A 350 1.29 -14.33 -11.01
N ILE A 351 1.83 -15.37 -10.37
CA ILE A 351 2.72 -15.20 -9.21
C ILE A 351 4.06 -15.88 -9.44
N SER A 352 5.09 -15.45 -8.72
CA SER A 352 6.42 -16.09 -8.66
C SER A 352 7.15 -15.61 -7.41
N LYS A 353 8.09 -16.40 -6.88
CA LYS A 353 9.05 -15.92 -5.88
C LYS A 353 9.99 -14.84 -6.46
N ASN A 354 10.24 -14.90 -7.76
CA ASN A 354 11.02 -13.91 -8.50
C ASN A 354 10.10 -12.99 -9.31
N SER A 355 9.88 -11.76 -8.84
CA SER A 355 9.04 -10.79 -9.55
C SER A 355 9.55 -10.45 -10.95
N ARG A 356 10.87 -10.53 -11.20
CA ARG A 356 11.44 -10.34 -12.56
C ARG A 356 10.90 -11.36 -13.55
N ALA A 357 10.63 -12.59 -13.09
CA ALA A 357 10.06 -13.63 -13.95
C ALA A 357 8.65 -13.26 -14.43
N VAL A 358 7.83 -12.69 -13.55
CA VAL A 358 6.46 -12.27 -13.88
C VAL A 358 6.48 -11.08 -14.84
N THR A 359 7.28 -10.06 -14.55
CA THR A 359 7.43 -8.89 -15.45
C THR A 359 7.96 -9.31 -16.82
N ALA A 360 9.01 -10.18 -16.87
CA ALA A 360 9.54 -10.69 -18.13
C ALA A 360 8.48 -11.47 -18.93
N PHE A 361 7.65 -12.25 -18.25
CA PHE A 361 6.53 -12.94 -18.90
C PHE A 361 5.54 -11.94 -19.52
N PHE A 362 5.10 -10.91 -18.79
CA PHE A 362 4.20 -9.87 -19.31
C PHE A 362 4.81 -9.11 -20.49
N GLU A 363 6.09 -8.74 -20.39
CA GLU A 363 6.81 -8.06 -21.47
C GLU A 363 6.92 -8.91 -22.73
N ILE A 364 7.13 -10.23 -22.58
CA ILE A 364 7.19 -11.16 -23.72
C ILE A 364 5.83 -11.28 -24.38
N ILE A 365 4.75 -11.55 -23.65
CA ILE A 365 3.42 -11.70 -24.25
C ILE A 365 2.84 -10.37 -24.79
N ASN A 366 3.36 -9.23 -24.32
CA ASN A 366 3.07 -7.92 -24.90
C ASN A 366 3.91 -7.61 -26.15
N GLY A 367 4.94 -8.43 -26.44
CA GLY A 367 5.79 -8.27 -27.60
C GLY A 367 6.92 -7.25 -27.45
N ASN A 368 7.21 -6.78 -26.23
CA ASN A 368 8.29 -5.84 -25.95
C ASN A 368 9.65 -6.52 -25.85
N VAL A 369 9.67 -7.78 -25.40
CA VAL A 369 10.89 -8.59 -25.20
C VAL A 369 10.71 -9.94 -25.88
N ASN A 370 11.78 -10.47 -26.46
CA ASN A 370 11.78 -11.80 -27.06
C ASN A 370 12.02 -12.88 -25.99
N SER A 371 11.32 -14.02 -26.12
CA SER A 371 11.66 -15.24 -25.39
C SER A 371 12.95 -15.85 -25.93
N ASP A 372 13.63 -16.65 -25.10
CA ASP A 372 14.83 -17.39 -25.53
C ASP A 372 14.43 -18.66 -26.29
N SER A 373 13.30 -19.27 -25.92
CA SER A 373 12.70 -20.40 -26.65
C SER A 373 11.19 -20.42 -26.46
N GLY A 374 10.50 -21.27 -27.24
CA GLY A 374 9.05 -21.41 -27.23
C GLY A 374 8.32 -20.31 -28.01
N LYS A 375 7.02 -20.32 -27.95
CA LYS A 375 6.17 -19.36 -28.64
C LYS A 375 4.89 -19.10 -27.86
N PHE A 376 4.26 -17.96 -28.17
CA PHE A 376 2.91 -17.66 -27.68
C PHE A 376 2.05 -17.16 -28.85
N GLN A 377 0.75 -17.31 -28.72
CA GLN A 377 -0.20 -16.86 -29.72
C GLN A 377 -1.47 -16.33 -29.07
N TRP A 378 -1.80 -15.08 -29.37
CA TRP A 378 -3.06 -14.47 -29.01
C TRP A 378 -4.20 -14.95 -29.92
N GLY A 379 -5.38 -15.11 -29.35
CA GLY A 379 -6.59 -15.40 -30.13
C GLY A 379 -6.91 -14.27 -31.12
N VAL A 380 -7.44 -14.61 -32.28
CA VAL A 380 -7.68 -13.66 -33.41
C VAL A 380 -8.59 -12.48 -33.01
N THR A 381 -9.51 -12.69 -32.06
CA THR A 381 -10.48 -11.67 -31.63
C THR A 381 -10.05 -10.91 -30.38
N THR A 382 -8.87 -11.19 -29.84
CA THR A 382 -8.37 -10.54 -28.63
C THR A 382 -7.86 -9.12 -28.92
N THR A 383 -8.09 -8.25 -27.98
CA THR A 383 -7.53 -6.90 -27.91
C THR A 383 -6.96 -6.71 -26.53
N GLN A 384 -5.67 -6.34 -26.43
CA GLN A 384 -4.96 -6.26 -25.18
C GLN A 384 -4.82 -4.82 -24.72
N ALA A 385 -4.89 -4.59 -23.40
CA ALA A 385 -4.45 -3.37 -22.75
C ALA A 385 -3.49 -3.75 -21.64
N TYR A 386 -2.31 -3.14 -21.63
CA TYR A 386 -1.22 -3.46 -20.70
C TYR A 386 -0.89 -2.27 -19.81
N LEU A 387 -0.84 -2.56 -18.50
CA LEU A 387 -0.29 -1.72 -17.44
C LEU A 387 1.05 -2.33 -17.03
N PRO A 388 2.20 -1.79 -17.46
CA PRO A 388 3.51 -2.28 -17.06
C PRO A 388 3.86 -1.84 -15.64
N LEU A 389 4.81 -2.55 -15.03
CA LEU A 389 5.36 -2.22 -13.71
C LEU A 389 6.00 -0.82 -13.71
N ASP A 390 6.86 -0.52 -14.70
CA ASP A 390 7.41 0.82 -14.92
C ASP A 390 6.63 1.58 -16.00
N ASN A 391 5.99 2.65 -15.57
CA ASN A 391 5.18 3.51 -16.42
C ASN A 391 5.93 4.77 -16.87
N SER A 392 7.20 4.95 -16.51
CA SER A 392 7.94 6.20 -16.69
C SER A 392 8.05 6.62 -18.14
N ASP A 393 8.16 5.66 -19.05
CA ASP A 393 8.29 5.90 -20.49
C ASP A 393 7.08 6.61 -21.12
N PHE A 394 5.91 6.41 -20.56
CA PHE A 394 4.67 7.05 -21.05
C PHE A 394 4.56 8.52 -20.67
N PHE A 395 5.39 9.02 -19.77
CA PHE A 395 5.30 10.37 -19.19
C PHE A 395 6.58 11.20 -19.38
N LYS A 396 7.45 10.82 -20.32
CA LYS A 396 8.72 11.52 -20.60
C LYS A 396 8.55 12.87 -21.27
N ASP A 397 7.46 13.10 -22.00
CA ASP A 397 7.26 14.36 -22.72
C ASP A 397 6.84 15.48 -21.78
N GLU A 398 7.79 16.39 -21.51
CA GLU A 398 7.62 17.53 -20.61
C GLU A 398 6.64 18.60 -21.16
N LYS A 399 6.30 18.55 -22.43
CA LYS A 399 5.42 19.53 -23.09
C LYS A 399 3.95 19.18 -22.90
N LEU A 400 3.63 17.90 -22.75
CA LEU A 400 2.26 17.42 -22.67
C LEU A 400 1.65 17.67 -21.28
N ASN A 401 0.44 18.21 -21.27
CA ASN A 401 -0.44 18.13 -20.12
C ASN A 401 -1.26 16.83 -20.17
N LEU A 402 -1.99 16.50 -19.11
CA LEU A 402 -2.75 15.24 -19.03
C LEU A 402 -3.85 15.12 -20.09
N VAL A 403 -4.49 16.22 -20.46
CA VAL A 403 -5.53 16.22 -21.52
C VAL A 403 -4.92 15.85 -22.84
N ASP A 404 -3.80 16.49 -23.22
CA ASP A 404 -3.11 16.23 -24.48
C ASP A 404 -2.46 14.84 -24.50
N TRP A 405 -1.96 14.38 -23.35
CA TRP A 405 -1.46 13.03 -23.19
C TRP A 405 -2.55 11.98 -23.42
N LEU A 406 -3.73 12.15 -22.83
CA LEU A 406 -4.84 11.21 -23.00
C LEU A 406 -5.42 11.26 -24.42
N ARG A 407 -5.40 12.44 -25.08
CA ARG A 407 -5.86 12.64 -26.46
C ARG A 407 -5.17 11.73 -27.48
N GLN A 408 -3.91 11.34 -27.23
CA GLN A 408 -3.16 10.44 -28.11
C GLN A 408 -3.80 9.06 -28.23
N TYR A 409 -4.61 8.65 -27.27
CA TYR A 409 -5.26 7.34 -27.21
C TYR A 409 -6.73 7.38 -27.66
N ALA A 410 -7.23 8.53 -28.06
CA ALA A 410 -8.59 8.68 -28.55
C ALA A 410 -8.75 8.04 -29.94
N LYS A 411 -9.82 7.24 -30.11
CA LYS A 411 -10.12 6.53 -31.35
C LYS A 411 -11.04 7.31 -32.27
N THR A 412 -11.92 8.16 -31.73
CA THR A 412 -12.92 8.94 -32.47
C THR A 412 -12.70 10.43 -32.27
N GLU A 413 -13.26 11.25 -33.16
CA GLU A 413 -13.20 12.71 -33.02
C GLU A 413 -13.90 13.20 -31.75
N GLU A 414 -15.02 12.56 -31.34
CA GLU A 414 -15.71 12.88 -30.09
C GLU A 414 -14.83 12.63 -28.87
N GLU A 415 -14.04 11.54 -28.88
CA GLU A 415 -13.10 11.23 -27.80
C GLU A 415 -11.91 12.21 -27.73
N ARG A 416 -11.60 12.91 -28.83
CA ARG A 416 -10.54 13.93 -28.89
C ARG A 416 -10.96 15.27 -28.32
N GLU A 417 -12.25 15.49 -28.12
CA GLU A 417 -12.74 16.74 -27.57
C GLU A 417 -12.28 16.93 -26.11
N GLU A 418 -11.87 18.15 -25.79
CA GLU A 418 -11.36 18.49 -24.45
C GLU A 418 -12.36 18.19 -23.34
N VAL A 419 -13.66 18.42 -23.59
CA VAL A 419 -14.72 18.16 -22.63
C VAL A 419 -14.80 16.68 -22.28
N PHE A 420 -14.71 15.79 -23.28
CA PHE A 420 -14.69 14.34 -23.08
C PHE A 420 -13.47 13.92 -22.26
N LEU A 421 -12.28 14.36 -22.65
CA LEU A 421 -11.02 14.00 -22.00
C LEU A 421 -10.96 14.50 -20.55
N ARG A 422 -11.40 15.74 -20.29
CA ARG A 422 -11.52 16.27 -18.92
C ARG A 422 -12.53 15.48 -18.08
N GLY A 423 -13.66 15.07 -18.67
CA GLY A 423 -14.64 14.22 -18.01
C GLY A 423 -14.05 12.85 -17.64
N PHE A 424 -13.22 12.30 -18.53
CA PHE A 424 -12.54 11.02 -18.32
C PHE A 424 -11.48 11.11 -17.21
N LEU A 425 -10.62 12.14 -17.27
CA LEU A 425 -9.65 12.45 -16.23
C LEU A 425 -10.33 12.75 -14.88
N GLY A 426 -11.49 13.41 -14.90
CA GLY A 426 -12.30 13.67 -13.70
C GLY A 426 -12.77 12.39 -13.02
N LYS A 427 -13.08 11.31 -13.78
CA LYS A 427 -13.35 9.97 -13.22
C LYS A 427 -12.16 9.44 -12.43
N MET A 428 -10.93 9.80 -12.81
CA MET A 428 -9.68 9.43 -12.14
C MET A 428 -9.21 10.48 -11.12
N ILE A 429 -10.12 11.35 -10.67
CA ILE A 429 -9.88 12.38 -9.65
C ILE A 429 -8.98 13.53 -10.13
N PHE A 430 -8.71 13.66 -11.42
CA PHE A 430 -8.05 14.83 -11.98
C PHE A 430 -9.09 15.88 -12.35
N SER A 431 -9.35 16.84 -11.45
CA SER A 431 -10.39 17.86 -11.65
C SER A 431 -9.79 19.27 -11.78
N GLY A 432 -10.47 20.13 -12.57
CA GLY A 432 -10.06 21.52 -12.73
C GLY A 432 -8.65 21.66 -13.30
N GLU A 433 -7.77 22.36 -12.57
CA GLU A 433 -6.38 22.58 -12.96
C GLU A 433 -5.51 21.33 -12.90
N GLU A 434 -5.90 20.30 -12.14
CA GLU A 434 -5.14 19.05 -12.06
C GLU A 434 -5.10 18.32 -13.42
N ALA A 435 -6.14 18.42 -14.23
CA ALA A 435 -6.16 17.86 -15.57
C ALA A 435 -5.17 18.57 -16.54
N LEU A 436 -4.67 19.74 -16.17
CA LEU A 436 -3.69 20.50 -16.92
C LEU A 436 -2.26 20.35 -16.41
N LYS A 437 -2.04 19.53 -15.36
CA LYS A 437 -0.69 19.20 -14.89
C LYS A 437 0.14 18.63 -16.03
N LYS A 438 1.42 18.97 -16.04
CA LYS A 438 2.39 18.36 -16.95
C LYS A 438 2.66 16.91 -16.57
N CYS A 439 2.89 16.07 -17.57
CA CYS A 439 3.08 14.62 -17.38
C CYS A 439 4.32 14.28 -16.55
N ASN A 440 5.39 15.05 -16.64
CA ASN A 440 6.66 14.81 -15.94
C ASN A 440 6.63 15.09 -14.43
N VAL A 441 5.61 15.81 -13.93
CA VAL A 441 5.50 16.15 -12.49
C VAL A 441 4.55 15.26 -11.70
N LEU A 442 4.06 14.19 -12.32
CA LEU A 442 3.10 13.27 -11.70
C LEU A 442 3.77 12.38 -10.66
N SER A 443 3.08 12.19 -9.53
CA SER A 443 3.42 11.14 -8.55
C SER A 443 3.17 9.74 -9.13
N GLY A 444 3.76 8.70 -8.52
CA GLY A 444 3.57 7.31 -8.93
C GLY A 444 2.09 6.92 -9.04
N GLY A 445 1.30 7.22 -8.01
CA GLY A 445 -0.14 6.94 -8.02
C GLY A 445 -0.94 7.74 -9.06
N GLU A 446 -0.54 8.98 -9.34
CA GLU A 446 -1.13 9.78 -10.43
C GLU A 446 -0.83 9.15 -11.79
N LYS A 447 0.41 8.69 -12.03
CA LYS A 447 0.79 7.96 -13.26
C LYS A 447 -0.05 6.71 -13.46
N VAL A 448 -0.19 5.88 -12.42
CA VAL A 448 -1.02 4.66 -12.48
C VAL A 448 -2.49 4.99 -12.78
N ARG A 449 -3.08 6.01 -12.15
CA ARG A 449 -4.45 6.46 -12.47
C ARG A 449 -4.58 6.96 -13.91
N CYS A 450 -3.58 7.65 -14.45
CA CYS A 450 -3.56 8.04 -15.88
C CYS A 450 -3.51 6.81 -16.79
N MET A 451 -2.66 5.81 -16.46
CA MET A 451 -2.59 4.57 -17.23
C MET A 451 -3.91 3.79 -17.19
N ILE A 452 -4.59 3.75 -16.05
CA ILE A 452 -5.94 3.16 -15.95
C ILE A 452 -6.92 3.92 -16.88
N SER A 453 -6.87 5.27 -16.95
CA SER A 453 -7.67 6.05 -17.88
C SER A 453 -7.43 5.63 -19.33
N ARG A 454 -6.16 5.48 -19.74
CA ARG A 454 -5.76 4.98 -21.05
C ARG A 454 -6.35 3.60 -21.33
N MET A 455 -6.22 2.68 -20.37
CA MET A 455 -6.76 1.32 -20.52
C MET A 455 -8.29 1.32 -20.67
N MET A 456 -9.00 2.14 -19.91
CA MET A 456 -10.46 2.30 -20.05
C MET A 456 -10.84 2.80 -21.45
N MET A 457 -10.09 3.75 -22.05
CA MET A 457 -10.30 4.24 -23.42
C MET A 457 -10.02 3.17 -24.47
N THR A 458 -9.09 2.26 -24.22
CA THR A 458 -8.73 1.20 -25.16
C THR A 458 -9.88 0.23 -25.37
N ARG A 459 -10.78 0.04 -24.39
CA ARG A 459 -11.93 -0.90 -24.43
C ARG A 459 -11.50 -2.31 -24.83
N ALA A 460 -10.35 -2.74 -24.33
CA ALA A 460 -9.80 -4.07 -24.60
C ALA A 460 -10.63 -5.17 -23.93
N ASN A 461 -10.62 -6.37 -24.51
CA ASN A 461 -11.26 -7.53 -23.91
C ASN A 461 -10.31 -8.41 -23.08
N VAL A 462 -9.01 -8.10 -23.11
CA VAL A 462 -7.98 -8.68 -22.26
C VAL A 462 -7.22 -7.55 -21.54
N LEU A 463 -7.16 -7.60 -20.24
CA LEU A 463 -6.38 -6.70 -19.41
C LEU A 463 -5.15 -7.42 -18.87
N MET A 464 -3.98 -6.84 -19.05
CA MET A 464 -2.71 -7.31 -18.50
C MET A 464 -2.20 -6.26 -17.52
N LEU A 465 -1.94 -6.64 -16.27
CA LEU A 465 -1.68 -5.74 -15.17
C LEU A 465 -0.47 -6.24 -14.36
N ASP A 466 0.64 -5.52 -14.43
CA ASP A 466 1.83 -5.85 -13.66
C ASP A 466 1.90 -4.96 -12.43
N GLU A 467 1.66 -5.54 -11.25
CA GLU A 467 1.60 -4.87 -9.93
C GLU A 467 0.73 -3.59 -9.93
N PRO A 468 -0.54 -3.69 -10.34
CA PRO A 468 -1.40 -2.53 -10.56
C PRO A 468 -1.76 -1.77 -9.28
N THR A 469 -1.59 -2.38 -8.12
CA THR A 469 -1.91 -1.81 -6.80
C THR A 469 -0.79 -0.94 -6.25
N ASN A 470 0.42 -1.07 -6.79
CA ASN A 470 1.57 -0.27 -6.36
C ASN A 470 1.29 1.22 -6.53
N HIS A 471 1.63 2.00 -5.52
CA HIS A 471 1.43 3.45 -5.45
C HIS A 471 -0.04 3.94 -5.44
N LEU A 472 -1.03 3.07 -5.49
CA LEU A 472 -2.43 3.45 -5.34
C LEU A 472 -2.81 3.57 -3.85
N ASP A 473 -3.72 4.50 -3.55
CA ASP A 473 -4.34 4.58 -2.23
C ASP A 473 -5.44 3.53 -2.07
N LEU A 474 -5.82 3.27 -0.82
CA LEU A 474 -6.85 2.29 -0.47
C LEU A 474 -8.16 2.53 -1.25
N GLU A 475 -8.56 3.78 -1.47
CA GLU A 475 -9.75 4.16 -2.22
C GLU A 475 -9.65 3.78 -3.69
N SER A 476 -8.47 4.02 -4.30
CA SER A 476 -8.21 3.65 -5.70
C SER A 476 -8.11 2.13 -5.88
N ILE A 477 -7.41 1.43 -4.96
CA ILE A 477 -7.34 -0.04 -4.97
C ILE A 477 -8.76 -0.64 -4.85
N GLN A 478 -9.59 -0.12 -3.95
CA GLN A 478 -10.96 -0.59 -3.77
C GLN A 478 -11.82 -0.39 -5.02
N ALA A 479 -11.72 0.79 -5.66
CA ALA A 479 -12.46 1.08 -6.88
C ALA A 479 -11.99 0.20 -8.04
N PHE A 480 -10.69 -0.03 -8.14
CA PHE A 480 -10.06 -0.86 -9.16
C PHE A 480 -10.48 -2.33 -9.00
N ASN A 481 -10.37 -2.87 -7.80
CA ASN A 481 -10.81 -4.22 -7.46
C ASN A 481 -12.28 -4.45 -7.83
N ASN A 482 -13.17 -3.53 -7.40
CA ASN A 482 -14.60 -3.61 -7.71
C ASN A 482 -14.89 -3.57 -9.22
N SER A 483 -14.09 -2.83 -10.00
CA SER A 483 -14.20 -2.77 -11.45
C SER A 483 -13.79 -4.09 -12.11
N LEU A 484 -12.64 -4.67 -11.71
CA LEU A 484 -12.17 -5.94 -12.24
C LEU A 484 -13.09 -7.11 -11.89
N LYS A 485 -13.70 -7.12 -10.70
CA LYS A 485 -14.72 -8.12 -10.33
C LYS A 485 -15.91 -8.10 -11.29
N LYS A 486 -16.33 -6.92 -11.76
CA LYS A 486 -17.45 -6.73 -12.69
C LYS A 486 -17.06 -6.89 -14.15
N PHE A 487 -15.78 -6.78 -14.48
CA PHE A 487 -15.31 -6.89 -15.86
C PHE A 487 -15.56 -8.29 -16.41
N LYS A 488 -16.20 -8.35 -17.59
CA LYS A 488 -16.59 -9.60 -18.25
C LYS A 488 -15.53 -10.14 -19.23
N GLY A 489 -14.39 -9.48 -19.38
CA GLY A 489 -13.26 -9.93 -20.20
C GLY A 489 -12.30 -10.81 -19.39
N THR A 490 -11.18 -11.16 -20.00
CA THR A 490 -10.08 -11.90 -19.37
C THR A 490 -9.11 -10.92 -18.71
N VAL A 491 -8.60 -11.27 -17.54
CA VAL A 491 -7.64 -10.48 -16.79
C VAL A 491 -6.46 -11.36 -16.41
N LEU A 492 -5.25 -10.89 -16.73
CA LEU A 492 -3.99 -11.42 -16.19
C LEU A 492 -3.39 -10.33 -15.32
N PHE A 493 -3.01 -10.66 -14.10
CA PHE A 493 -2.41 -9.68 -13.21
C PHE A 493 -1.39 -10.31 -12.27
N SER A 494 -0.37 -9.54 -11.92
CA SER A 494 0.47 -9.80 -10.76
C SER A 494 0.06 -8.87 -9.62
N THR A 495 0.25 -9.29 -8.40
CA THR A 495 0.06 -8.42 -7.24
C THR A 495 0.67 -9.04 -5.99
N HIS A 496 1.11 -8.19 -5.07
CA HIS A 496 1.43 -8.54 -3.69
C HIS A 496 0.27 -8.27 -2.72
N ASP A 497 -0.83 -7.64 -3.20
CA ASP A 497 -2.05 -7.41 -2.42
C ASP A 497 -2.87 -8.72 -2.35
N HIS A 498 -2.88 -9.35 -1.17
CA HIS A 498 -3.58 -10.60 -0.91
C HIS A 498 -5.09 -10.49 -1.18
N GLU A 499 -5.74 -9.45 -0.69
CA GLU A 499 -7.17 -9.23 -0.87
C GLU A 499 -7.53 -8.99 -2.35
N PHE A 500 -6.64 -8.34 -3.10
CA PHE A 500 -6.82 -8.14 -4.53
C PHE A 500 -6.74 -9.49 -5.28
N ALA A 501 -5.74 -10.31 -4.97
CA ALA A 501 -5.61 -11.65 -5.54
C ALA A 501 -6.80 -12.53 -5.16
N HIS A 502 -7.17 -12.60 -3.88
CA HIS A 502 -8.28 -13.40 -3.36
C HIS A 502 -9.62 -13.04 -4.00
N THR A 503 -9.91 -11.75 -4.18
CA THR A 503 -11.22 -11.30 -4.63
C THR A 503 -11.39 -11.23 -6.13
N VAL A 504 -10.30 -11.14 -6.91
CA VAL A 504 -10.34 -11.02 -8.38
C VAL A 504 -10.05 -12.36 -9.05
N ALA A 505 -9.04 -13.13 -8.58
CA ALA A 505 -8.61 -14.34 -9.26
C ALA A 505 -9.63 -15.49 -9.14
N ASN A 506 -9.79 -16.21 -10.24
CA ASN A 506 -10.44 -17.53 -10.28
C ASN A 506 -9.47 -18.63 -10.71
N ARG A 507 -8.23 -18.27 -11.02
CA ARG A 507 -7.16 -19.17 -11.46
C ARG A 507 -5.82 -18.58 -11.04
N ILE A 508 -4.92 -19.44 -10.56
CA ILE A 508 -3.57 -19.07 -10.15
C ILE A 508 -2.57 -19.77 -11.08
N ILE A 509 -1.65 -19.00 -11.62
CA ILE A 509 -0.53 -19.48 -12.40
C ILE A 509 0.75 -19.03 -11.71
N GLU A 510 1.50 -19.99 -11.14
CA GLU A 510 2.80 -19.71 -10.53
C GLU A 510 3.92 -20.07 -11.50
N ILE A 511 4.69 -19.07 -11.90
CA ILE A 511 5.87 -19.20 -12.77
C ILE A 511 7.07 -19.52 -11.91
N THR A 512 7.77 -20.61 -12.23
CA THR A 512 8.94 -21.09 -11.49
C THR A 512 10.14 -21.30 -12.43
N PRO A 513 11.37 -21.37 -11.90
CA PRO A 513 12.55 -21.65 -12.73
C PRO A 513 12.49 -22.98 -13.50
N LYS A 514 11.70 -23.96 -13.03
CA LYS A 514 11.63 -25.31 -13.61
C LYS A 514 10.26 -25.68 -14.19
N GLY A 515 9.38 -24.70 -14.42
CA GLY A 515 8.06 -24.93 -15.01
C GLY A 515 6.97 -24.05 -14.44
N VAL A 516 5.73 -24.49 -14.51
CA VAL A 516 4.55 -23.71 -14.12
C VAL A 516 3.62 -24.56 -13.24
N ILE A 517 3.02 -23.92 -12.22
CA ILE A 517 1.91 -24.49 -11.46
C ILE A 517 0.66 -23.75 -11.88
N ASP A 518 -0.32 -24.45 -12.40
CA ASP A 518 -1.57 -23.90 -12.92
C ASP A 518 -2.76 -24.55 -12.22
N ARG A 519 -3.59 -23.76 -11.53
CA ARG A 519 -4.73 -24.24 -10.75
C ARG A 519 -5.92 -23.29 -10.83
N TYR A 520 -7.10 -23.87 -11.07
CA TYR A 520 -8.39 -23.20 -10.88
C TYR A 520 -8.80 -23.37 -9.42
N THR A 521 -8.50 -22.36 -8.61
CA THR A 521 -8.75 -22.36 -7.17
C THR A 521 -8.76 -20.92 -6.66
N SER A 522 -9.28 -20.68 -5.47
CA SER A 522 -9.12 -19.40 -4.78
C SER A 522 -7.67 -19.21 -4.34
N PHE A 523 -7.29 -17.95 -4.08
CA PHE A 523 -5.92 -17.63 -3.71
C PHE A 523 -5.54 -18.25 -2.34
N ASP A 524 -6.46 -18.23 -1.37
CA ASP A 524 -6.24 -18.81 -0.04
C ASP A 524 -6.07 -20.33 -0.10
N GLU A 525 -6.97 -21.02 -0.81
CA GLU A 525 -6.85 -22.47 -1.01
C GLU A 525 -5.54 -22.87 -1.70
N TYR A 526 -5.04 -22.00 -2.60
CA TYR A 526 -3.75 -22.19 -3.26
C TYR A 526 -2.60 -22.16 -2.27
N LEU A 527 -2.58 -21.18 -1.38
CA LEU A 527 -1.52 -21.00 -0.39
C LEU A 527 -1.53 -22.07 0.70
N GLU A 528 -2.72 -22.54 1.10
CA GLU A 528 -2.88 -23.53 2.16
C GLU A 528 -2.63 -24.97 1.71
N ASN A 529 -2.73 -25.27 0.42
CA ASN A 529 -2.70 -26.63 -0.13
C ASN A 529 -1.31 -27.27 -0.01
N ASP A 530 -1.19 -28.31 0.80
CA ASP A 530 0.09 -29.00 1.06
C ASP A 530 0.73 -29.61 -0.20
N LYS A 531 -0.09 -30.13 -1.14
CA LYS A 531 0.44 -30.66 -2.40
C LYS A 531 1.05 -29.57 -3.28
N ILE A 532 0.49 -28.36 -3.22
CA ILE A 532 1.04 -27.21 -3.93
C ILE A 532 2.34 -26.77 -3.26
N LYS A 533 2.40 -26.76 -1.92
CA LYS A 533 3.63 -26.45 -1.17
C LYS A 533 4.77 -27.42 -1.52
N GLU A 534 4.49 -28.73 -1.56
CA GLU A 534 5.47 -29.74 -1.98
C GLU A 534 5.93 -29.53 -3.43
N LEU A 535 5.00 -29.20 -4.35
CA LEU A 535 5.32 -28.94 -5.74
C LEU A 535 6.16 -27.67 -5.91
N ARG A 536 5.86 -26.62 -5.16
CA ARG A 536 6.64 -25.38 -5.11
C ARG A 536 8.09 -25.66 -4.69
N VAL A 537 8.30 -26.39 -3.59
CA VAL A 537 9.65 -26.79 -3.15
C VAL A 537 10.43 -27.48 -4.27
N LYS A 538 9.80 -28.40 -4.98
CA LYS A 538 10.45 -29.15 -6.08
C LYS A 538 10.80 -28.26 -7.28
N LEU A 539 9.94 -27.32 -7.64
CA LEU A 539 10.11 -26.50 -8.84
C LEU A 539 11.02 -25.27 -8.62
N TYR A 540 11.19 -24.86 -7.37
CA TYR A 540 12.15 -23.80 -7.01
C TYR A 540 13.53 -24.35 -6.58
N ALA A 541 13.63 -25.61 -6.15
CA ALA A 541 14.91 -26.27 -5.84
C ALA A 541 15.73 -26.52 -7.10
#